data_3ab7d60f084288744d74f66a75a97d51
#
_entry.id   3ab7d60f084288744d74f66a75a97d51
#
_cell.length_a   1.000
_cell.length_b   1.000
_cell.length_c   1.000
_cell.angle_alpha   90.00
_cell.angle_beta   90.00
_cell.angle_gamma   90.00
#
_symmetry.space_group_name_H-M   'P 1'
#
loop_
_entity.id
_entity.type
_entity.pdbx_description
1 polymer ?
#
loop_
_entity_poly.entity_id
_entity_poly.type
_entity_poly.pdbx_seq_one_letter_code
_entity_poly.pdbx_strand_id
1 'polypeptide(L)'
;MLNDEVFLNFQKPGRYIGKEWNSIYKDQFNKKRFLIVYPDLYEVGESSLAIIVLYHLINSRDDSYCERLFSPGLDFEEYLIKNRIPLFSIETRSPLKDFHIIGFSLQSQLDFTNVLNILNLGQIEIFSKNRVNFPIIIAGGPSALNPLPLSPFIDAFVLGEGEEVVNEILDNFKLNKDEYLERLNDITGIYIPKFGKRVIKKGVVWDFENSFFPEKPLVSYIQTIHERATIEIFRGCDRGCRFCISGMEKRPRRERSVEKILEISERVLSNTGYEEISLLSLSTTDYSKIDKLLKELKKKLEDKKITISLPSLRIDNFSLKLLDYIDTGRKTTLTFAPEGGTEKIRNVMNKPIKNEVILNVIKEANLKGYKKIKFYFMIGVPYEEDEDIFGIVELVNKIKKENRSIKLSISINPFIPKPFTPFQWEKFITKDEYLRKIKIIKNGIKGVNLNYKGWEESFIEAIISRGDETISELIYEAFLKGEKFSNWKEHFHFEIWEEILKRKKFKIVDEILNGFDTNEELPWDFIDIGIEKRYLLSEKEKSKNFEVTEPCFMDLERCTNCGVCFNLK
;
A
#
# COMPACT_ATOMS: atom_id res chain seq x y z
N MET A 1 -32.25 12.80 5.95
CA MET A 1 -31.19 11.98 6.57
C MET A 1 -31.79 10.62 6.94
N LEU A 2 -31.08 9.53 6.68
CA LEU A 2 -31.50 8.20 7.14
C LEU A 2 -31.45 8.14 8.68
N ASN A 3 -32.48 7.51 9.29
CA ASN A 3 -32.46 7.20 10.71
C ASN A 3 -31.43 6.09 11.00
N ASP A 4 -30.79 6.10 12.16
CA ASP A 4 -29.80 5.08 12.56
C ASP A 4 -30.39 3.65 12.54
N GLU A 5 -31.69 3.49 12.83
CA GLU A 5 -32.40 2.22 12.78
C GLU A 5 -32.35 1.55 11.39
N VAL A 6 -32.25 2.33 10.31
CA VAL A 6 -32.17 1.79 8.95
C VAL A 6 -30.93 0.94 8.77
N PHE A 7 -29.81 1.32 9.42
CA PHE A 7 -28.54 0.59 9.30
C PHE A 7 -28.57 -0.79 9.94
N LEU A 8 -29.49 -1.04 10.87
CA LEU A 8 -29.67 -2.37 11.48
C LEU A 8 -30.10 -3.44 10.46
N ASN A 9 -30.58 -3.04 9.29
CA ASN A 9 -30.96 -3.96 8.22
C ASN A 9 -29.80 -4.45 7.36
N PHE A 10 -28.58 -3.92 7.56
CA PHE A 10 -27.41 -4.22 6.74
C PHE A 10 -26.34 -4.96 7.55
N GLN A 11 -25.45 -5.64 6.83
CA GLN A 11 -24.30 -6.27 7.44
C GLN A 11 -23.41 -5.21 8.10
N LYS A 12 -23.01 -5.47 9.34
CA LYS A 12 -22.12 -4.60 10.12
C LYS A 12 -22.60 -3.13 10.15
N PRO A 13 -23.72 -2.83 10.82
CA PRO A 13 -24.28 -1.46 10.90
C PRO A 13 -23.26 -0.40 11.31
N GLY A 14 -22.27 -0.78 12.13
CA GLY A 14 -21.19 0.11 12.58
C GLY A 14 -20.33 0.72 11.48
N ARG A 15 -20.41 0.22 10.23
CA ARG A 15 -19.77 0.85 9.07
C ARG A 15 -20.33 2.23 8.74
N TYR A 16 -21.58 2.51 9.14
CA TYR A 16 -22.38 3.64 8.64
C TYR A 16 -22.85 4.60 9.73
N ILE A 17 -22.69 4.24 11.00
CA ILE A 17 -23.24 4.99 12.13
C ILE A 17 -22.45 6.26 12.42
N GLY A 18 -21.11 6.21 12.29
CA GLY A 18 -20.23 7.28 12.73
C GLY A 18 -20.15 7.40 14.26
N LYS A 19 -19.72 8.57 14.76
CA LYS A 19 -19.62 8.89 16.20
C LYS A 19 -18.65 7.99 16.97
N GLU A 20 -17.67 7.42 16.28
CA GLU A 20 -16.63 6.62 16.90
C GLU A 20 -15.83 7.45 17.90
N TRP A 21 -15.20 6.78 18.85
CA TRP A 21 -14.35 7.44 19.83
C TRP A 21 -13.23 8.23 19.12
N ASN A 22 -13.02 9.47 19.52
CA ASN A 22 -12.10 10.43 18.92
C ASN A 22 -12.49 10.92 17.50
N SER A 23 -13.71 10.63 17.00
CA SER A 23 -14.17 11.29 15.77
C SER A 23 -14.39 12.79 15.99
N ILE A 24 -14.08 13.57 14.95
CA ILE A 24 -14.08 15.03 15.03
C ILE A 24 -15.32 15.59 14.34
N TYR A 25 -16.06 16.42 15.05
CA TYR A 25 -17.23 17.14 14.54
C TYR A 25 -16.99 18.63 14.66
N LYS A 26 -17.18 19.37 13.57
CA LYS A 26 -17.04 20.83 13.50
C LYS A 26 -18.29 21.48 12.91
N ASP A 27 -18.50 22.74 13.21
CA ASP A 27 -19.42 23.57 12.43
C ASP A 27 -18.90 23.64 10.99
N GLN A 28 -19.78 23.42 10.03
CA GLN A 28 -19.46 23.37 8.60
C GLN A 28 -19.41 24.79 7.96
N PHE A 29 -19.95 25.79 8.66
CA PHE A 29 -20.04 27.14 8.15
C PHE A 29 -18.66 27.75 7.89
N ASN A 30 -18.43 28.28 6.70
CA ASN A 30 -17.16 28.88 6.26
C ASN A 30 -15.94 27.95 6.34
N LYS A 31 -16.14 26.61 6.34
CA LYS A 31 -15.03 25.65 6.30
C LYS A 31 -14.78 25.14 4.87
N LYS A 32 -13.53 24.88 4.56
CA LYS A 32 -13.14 24.10 3.40
C LYS A 32 -13.52 22.65 3.70
N ARG A 33 -14.57 22.15 3.04
CA ARG A 33 -15.06 20.79 3.29
C ARG A 33 -14.26 19.78 2.48
N PHE A 34 -13.61 18.88 3.16
CA PHE A 34 -12.80 17.82 2.59
C PHE A 34 -13.44 16.46 2.91
N LEU A 35 -13.59 15.59 1.91
CA LEU A 35 -13.99 14.21 2.09
C LEU A 35 -12.79 13.31 1.78
N ILE A 36 -12.25 12.63 2.79
CA ILE A 36 -11.23 11.62 2.56
C ILE A 36 -11.88 10.26 2.32
N VAL A 37 -11.48 9.61 1.22
CA VAL A 37 -12.11 8.39 0.73
C VAL A 37 -11.10 7.27 0.63
N TYR A 38 -11.43 6.10 1.20
CA TYR A 38 -10.73 4.86 0.94
C TYR A 38 -11.66 3.95 0.11
N PRO A 39 -11.28 3.57 -1.13
CA PRO A 39 -12.20 2.88 -2.04
C PRO A 39 -12.30 1.36 -1.80
N ASP A 40 -12.43 0.96 -0.54
CA ASP A 40 -12.73 -0.39 -0.09
C ASP A 40 -13.62 -0.32 1.17
N LEU A 41 -13.95 -1.46 1.75
CA LEU A 41 -14.81 -1.54 2.93
C LEU A 41 -14.21 -0.79 4.13
N TYR A 42 -15.07 -0.32 5.02
CA TYR A 42 -14.74 0.41 6.24
C TYR A 42 -13.60 -0.26 7.05
N GLU A 43 -13.65 -1.59 7.24
CA GLU A 43 -12.68 -2.32 8.06
C GLU A 43 -11.26 -2.27 7.49
N VAL A 44 -11.13 -2.18 6.16
CA VAL A 44 -9.85 -2.05 5.46
C VAL A 44 -9.36 -0.61 5.55
N GLY A 45 -10.23 0.34 5.19
CA GLY A 45 -9.89 1.75 5.13
C GLY A 45 -9.60 2.36 6.50
N GLU A 46 -10.38 2.02 7.53
CA GLU A 46 -10.17 2.50 8.91
C GLU A 46 -8.88 1.94 9.54
N SER A 47 -8.37 0.82 9.01
CA SER A 47 -7.05 0.29 9.40
C SER A 47 -5.87 1.01 8.72
N SER A 48 -6.13 1.93 7.79
CA SER A 48 -5.10 2.65 7.03
C SER A 48 -4.53 3.81 7.81
N LEU A 49 -3.24 3.77 8.15
CA LEU A 49 -2.56 4.89 8.82
C LEU A 49 -2.65 6.19 8.00
N ALA A 50 -2.65 6.11 6.66
CA ALA A 50 -2.77 7.29 5.81
C ALA A 50 -4.11 8.02 6.01
N ILE A 51 -5.22 7.27 6.10
CA ILE A 51 -6.54 7.84 6.39
C ILE A 51 -6.54 8.52 7.77
N ILE A 52 -6.03 7.82 8.78
CA ILE A 52 -5.97 8.32 10.15
C ILE A 52 -5.13 9.62 10.22
N VAL A 53 -3.94 9.63 9.63
CA VAL A 53 -3.04 10.80 9.65
C VAL A 53 -3.68 11.99 8.90
N LEU A 54 -4.15 11.79 7.68
CA LEU A 54 -4.70 12.88 6.87
C LEU A 54 -6.02 13.42 7.43
N TYR A 55 -6.90 12.56 7.94
CA TYR A 55 -8.14 12.98 8.60
C TYR A 55 -7.86 13.92 9.79
N HIS A 56 -6.93 13.54 10.66
CA HIS A 56 -6.58 14.35 11.83
C HIS A 56 -5.77 15.59 11.44
N LEU A 57 -4.87 15.50 10.47
CA LEU A 57 -4.10 16.65 9.97
C LEU A 57 -5.01 17.74 9.41
N ILE A 58 -5.94 17.39 8.52
CA ILE A 58 -6.89 18.35 7.96
C ILE A 58 -7.79 18.91 9.05
N ASN A 59 -8.22 18.08 9.99
CA ASN A 59 -9.05 18.50 11.10
C ASN A 59 -8.30 19.27 12.21
N SER A 60 -6.97 19.27 12.22
CA SER A 60 -6.20 20.14 13.14
C SER A 60 -6.28 21.62 12.74
N ARG A 61 -6.68 21.92 11.51
CA ARG A 61 -6.84 23.29 11.00
C ARG A 61 -8.21 23.86 11.38
N ASP A 62 -8.24 25.16 11.70
CA ASP A 62 -9.50 25.86 12.02
C ASP A 62 -10.34 26.18 10.78
N ASP A 63 -9.72 26.31 9.60
CA ASP A 63 -10.36 26.72 8.36
C ASP A 63 -10.91 25.56 7.51
N SER A 64 -10.74 24.32 7.98
CA SER A 64 -11.16 23.13 7.25
C SER A 64 -11.89 22.11 8.13
N TYR A 65 -12.70 21.28 7.46
CA TYR A 65 -13.39 20.15 8.07
C TYR A 65 -13.32 18.94 7.16
N CYS A 66 -12.72 17.86 7.66
CA CYS A 66 -12.55 16.60 6.97
C CYS A 66 -13.52 15.56 7.53
N GLU A 67 -14.20 14.89 6.61
CA GLU A 67 -15.07 13.74 6.89
C GLU A 67 -14.55 12.51 6.13
N ARG A 68 -14.98 11.32 6.52
CA ARG A 68 -14.53 10.04 5.93
C ARG A 68 -15.62 9.40 5.09
N LEU A 69 -15.16 8.59 4.11
CA LEU A 69 -16.02 7.73 3.32
C LEU A 69 -15.28 6.45 2.93
N PHE A 70 -16.02 5.35 2.89
CA PHE A 70 -15.57 4.03 2.42
C PHE A 70 -16.58 3.49 1.40
N SER A 71 -16.16 2.48 0.62
CA SER A 71 -17.13 1.79 -0.25
C SER A 71 -18.23 1.15 0.60
N PRO A 72 -19.51 1.34 0.25
CA PRO A 72 -20.59 0.67 0.94
C PRO A 72 -20.54 -0.85 0.71
N GLY A 73 -21.01 -1.65 1.67
CA GLY A 73 -21.27 -3.07 1.44
C GLY A 73 -22.35 -3.25 0.36
N LEU A 74 -22.34 -4.37 -0.34
CA LEU A 74 -23.24 -4.60 -1.49
C LEU A 74 -24.73 -4.48 -1.11
N ASP A 75 -25.09 -4.92 0.08
CA ASP A 75 -26.45 -4.83 0.62
C ASP A 75 -26.91 -3.37 0.84
N PHE A 76 -26.01 -2.54 1.35
CA PHE A 76 -26.30 -1.12 1.54
C PHE A 76 -26.26 -0.36 0.20
N GLU A 77 -25.37 -0.70 -0.70
CA GLU A 77 -25.32 -0.16 -2.06
C GLU A 77 -26.62 -0.42 -2.81
N GLU A 78 -27.14 -1.66 -2.78
CA GLU A 78 -28.42 -2.01 -3.39
C GLU A 78 -29.57 -1.16 -2.81
N TYR A 79 -29.56 -0.95 -1.50
CA TYR A 79 -30.55 -0.10 -0.83
C TYR A 79 -30.47 1.35 -1.29
N LEU A 80 -29.26 1.92 -1.39
CA LEU A 80 -29.07 3.29 -1.87
C LEU A 80 -29.60 3.46 -3.29
N ILE A 81 -29.26 2.53 -4.19
CA ILE A 81 -29.72 2.56 -5.59
C ILE A 81 -31.25 2.45 -5.68
N LYS A 82 -31.84 1.46 -4.99
CA LYS A 82 -33.30 1.22 -4.99
C LYS A 82 -34.09 2.42 -4.49
N ASN A 83 -33.57 3.10 -3.48
CA ASN A 83 -34.27 4.25 -2.87
C ASN A 83 -33.81 5.60 -3.45
N ARG A 84 -32.91 5.60 -4.45
CA ARG A 84 -32.34 6.81 -5.08
C ARG A 84 -31.69 7.76 -4.07
N ILE A 85 -31.02 7.20 -3.07
CA ILE A 85 -30.31 7.94 -2.03
C ILE A 85 -28.85 8.08 -2.48
N PRO A 86 -28.32 9.28 -2.62
CA PRO A 86 -26.91 9.46 -2.95
C PRO A 86 -26.02 8.98 -1.80
N LEU A 87 -24.85 8.42 -2.10
CA LEU A 87 -23.83 8.08 -1.12
C LEU A 87 -23.42 9.32 -0.33
N PHE A 88 -23.05 9.16 0.93
CA PHE A 88 -22.81 10.24 1.88
C PHE A 88 -21.64 9.92 2.84
N SER A 89 -21.08 10.96 3.45
CA SER A 89 -20.01 10.86 4.47
C SER A 89 -20.48 10.18 5.76
N ILE A 90 -19.53 9.65 6.54
CA ILE A 90 -19.84 8.97 7.79
C ILE A 90 -20.23 9.96 8.89
N GLU A 91 -19.47 11.05 9.07
CA GLU A 91 -19.65 11.96 10.19
C GLU A 91 -21.00 12.68 10.17
N THR A 92 -21.29 13.39 9.09
CA THR A 92 -22.50 14.23 9.02
C THR A 92 -23.56 13.72 8.07
N ARG A 93 -23.28 12.62 7.35
CA ARG A 93 -24.16 12.08 6.28
C ARG A 93 -24.44 13.11 5.18
N SER A 94 -23.45 13.95 4.91
CA SER A 94 -23.51 14.92 3.82
C SER A 94 -23.32 14.25 2.46
N PRO A 95 -24.13 14.57 1.45
CA PRO A 95 -23.92 14.10 0.09
C PRO A 95 -22.56 14.55 -0.46
N LEU A 96 -21.95 13.75 -1.35
CA LEU A 96 -20.63 14.02 -1.89
C LEU A 96 -20.52 15.39 -2.59
N LYS A 97 -21.60 15.84 -3.21
CA LYS A 97 -21.68 17.16 -3.89
C LYS A 97 -21.52 18.36 -2.95
N ASP A 98 -21.70 18.17 -1.65
CA ASP A 98 -21.60 19.25 -0.66
C ASP A 98 -20.14 19.50 -0.20
N PHE A 99 -19.19 18.71 -0.69
CA PHE A 99 -17.77 18.89 -0.42
C PHE A 99 -17.08 19.74 -1.48
N HIS A 100 -16.03 20.45 -1.09
CA HIS A 100 -15.17 21.17 -2.01
C HIS A 100 -14.12 20.24 -2.63
N ILE A 101 -13.58 19.32 -1.83
CA ILE A 101 -12.52 18.40 -2.22
C ILE A 101 -12.92 16.98 -1.81
N ILE A 102 -12.78 16.04 -2.75
CA ILE A 102 -12.87 14.59 -2.47
C ILE A 102 -11.51 13.98 -2.78
N GLY A 103 -10.83 13.49 -1.73
CA GLY A 103 -9.48 12.91 -1.82
C GLY A 103 -9.50 11.39 -1.68
N PHE A 104 -9.17 10.66 -2.76
CA PHE A 104 -9.04 9.20 -2.74
C PHE A 104 -7.65 8.76 -2.30
N SER A 105 -7.58 7.86 -1.31
CA SER A 105 -6.36 7.17 -0.89
C SER A 105 -6.26 5.82 -1.60
N LEU A 106 -5.45 5.73 -2.65
CA LEU A 106 -5.33 4.57 -3.54
C LEU A 106 -4.20 3.65 -3.09
N GLN A 107 -4.55 2.49 -2.53
CA GLN A 107 -3.58 1.49 -2.05
C GLN A 107 -3.39 0.32 -3.03
N SER A 108 -4.40 0.00 -3.83
CA SER A 108 -4.39 -1.07 -4.82
C SER A 108 -4.93 -0.59 -6.16
N GLN A 109 -4.36 -1.06 -7.25
CA GLN A 109 -4.88 -0.82 -8.60
C GLN A 109 -6.23 -1.52 -8.83
N LEU A 110 -6.48 -2.62 -8.13
CA LEU A 110 -7.74 -3.36 -8.23
C LEU A 110 -8.94 -2.63 -7.58
N ASP A 111 -8.69 -1.51 -6.88
CA ASP A 111 -9.75 -0.63 -6.34
C ASP A 111 -10.21 0.45 -7.32
N PHE A 112 -9.64 0.53 -8.52
CA PHE A 112 -9.92 1.63 -9.45
C PHE A 112 -11.37 1.63 -9.95
N THR A 113 -12.01 0.47 -10.09
CA THR A 113 -13.45 0.38 -10.37
C THR A 113 -14.31 0.88 -9.21
N ASN A 114 -13.86 0.69 -7.95
CA ASN A 114 -14.54 1.20 -6.78
C ASN A 114 -14.52 2.74 -6.73
N VAL A 115 -13.45 3.37 -7.22
CA VAL A 115 -13.41 4.85 -7.37
C VAL A 115 -14.56 5.33 -8.23
N LEU A 116 -14.76 4.70 -9.39
CA LEU A 116 -15.86 5.06 -10.30
C LEU A 116 -17.23 4.76 -9.68
N ASN A 117 -17.36 3.64 -8.97
CA ASN A 117 -18.59 3.28 -8.28
C ASN A 117 -18.96 4.30 -7.19
N ILE A 118 -18.00 4.75 -6.39
CA ILE A 118 -18.21 5.80 -5.36
C ILE A 118 -18.67 7.11 -6.00
N LEU A 119 -18.02 7.54 -7.09
CA LEU A 119 -18.44 8.74 -7.81
C LEU A 119 -19.88 8.60 -8.34
N ASN A 120 -20.20 7.46 -8.94
CA ASN A 120 -21.53 7.17 -9.47
C ASN A 120 -22.60 7.15 -8.37
N LEU A 121 -22.35 6.44 -7.27
CA LEU A 121 -23.28 6.40 -6.11
C LEU A 121 -23.43 7.76 -5.42
N GLY A 122 -22.37 8.57 -5.42
CA GLY A 122 -22.39 9.95 -4.94
C GLY A 122 -23.02 10.95 -5.87
N GLN A 123 -23.50 10.50 -7.06
CA GLN A 123 -24.05 11.35 -8.13
C GLN A 123 -23.06 12.45 -8.57
N ILE A 124 -21.77 12.10 -8.61
CA ILE A 124 -20.69 12.93 -9.13
C ILE A 124 -20.40 12.52 -10.57
N GLU A 125 -20.26 13.48 -11.46
CA GLU A 125 -19.86 13.21 -12.85
C GLU A 125 -18.52 12.45 -12.90
N ILE A 126 -18.49 11.29 -13.57
CA ILE A 126 -17.33 10.39 -13.55
C ILE A 126 -16.13 11.02 -14.28
N PHE A 127 -16.37 11.58 -15.48
CA PHE A 127 -15.29 12.16 -16.28
C PHE A 127 -14.94 13.58 -15.81
N SER A 128 -13.67 13.82 -15.48
CA SER A 128 -13.17 15.10 -14.99
C SER A 128 -13.49 16.27 -15.95
N LYS A 129 -13.39 16.03 -17.27
CA LYS A 129 -13.70 17.03 -18.30
C LYS A 129 -15.14 17.56 -18.29
N ASN A 130 -16.07 16.79 -17.73
CA ASN A 130 -17.48 17.15 -17.64
C ASN A 130 -17.83 17.80 -16.28
N ARG A 131 -16.95 17.74 -15.29
CA ARG A 131 -17.15 18.37 -13.96
C ARG A 131 -16.76 19.84 -14.01
N VAL A 132 -17.70 20.71 -14.30
CA VAL A 132 -17.47 22.16 -14.40
C VAL A 132 -17.29 22.81 -13.02
N ASN A 133 -18.00 22.30 -12.00
CA ASN A 133 -18.03 22.85 -10.65
C ASN A 133 -17.36 21.90 -9.63
N PHE A 134 -17.33 22.32 -8.36
CA PHE A 134 -16.97 21.45 -7.25
C PHE A 134 -17.91 20.24 -7.13
N PRO A 135 -17.44 19.14 -6.52
CA PRO A 135 -16.12 18.96 -5.92
C PRO A 135 -15.00 18.78 -6.95
N ILE A 136 -13.76 19.12 -6.56
CA ILE A 136 -12.60 18.58 -7.25
C ILE A 136 -12.26 17.20 -6.69
N ILE A 137 -11.86 16.31 -7.57
CA ILE A 137 -11.48 14.94 -7.21
C ILE A 137 -9.97 14.84 -7.25
N ILE A 138 -9.39 14.50 -6.10
CA ILE A 138 -7.94 14.32 -5.95
C ILE A 138 -7.67 12.85 -5.62
N ALA A 139 -6.59 12.29 -6.15
CA ALA A 139 -6.14 10.95 -5.80
C ALA A 139 -4.67 10.96 -5.38
N GLY A 140 -4.34 10.19 -4.34
CA GLY A 140 -2.98 9.99 -3.85
C GLY A 140 -2.77 8.57 -3.34
N GLY A 141 -1.57 8.28 -2.87
CA GLY A 141 -1.20 6.96 -2.37
C GLY A 141 -0.34 6.16 -3.36
N PRO A 142 0.17 4.98 -2.95
CA PRO A 142 1.15 4.23 -3.74
C PRO A 142 0.65 3.79 -5.11
N SER A 143 -0.65 3.55 -5.28
CA SER A 143 -1.22 3.17 -6.58
C SER A 143 -1.49 4.37 -7.50
N ALA A 144 -1.39 5.60 -7.00
CA ALA A 144 -1.47 6.82 -7.80
C ALA A 144 -0.15 7.19 -8.49
N LEU A 145 0.97 6.51 -8.20
CA LEU A 145 2.29 6.79 -8.81
C LEU A 145 2.31 6.61 -10.33
N ASN A 146 1.47 5.76 -10.89
CA ASN A 146 1.13 5.84 -12.31
C ASN A 146 -0.30 6.37 -12.42
N PRO A 147 -0.49 7.68 -12.64
CA PRO A 147 -1.82 8.30 -12.64
C PRO A 147 -2.60 8.07 -13.94
N LEU A 148 -1.94 7.63 -15.02
CA LEU A 148 -2.51 7.62 -16.37
C LEU A 148 -3.79 6.79 -16.50
N PRO A 149 -3.90 5.57 -15.92
CA PRO A 149 -5.13 4.78 -16.02
C PRO A 149 -6.37 5.43 -15.40
N LEU A 150 -6.19 6.37 -14.46
CA LEU A 150 -7.29 7.12 -13.86
C LEU A 150 -7.36 8.59 -14.32
N SER A 151 -6.45 9.06 -15.16
CA SER A 151 -6.35 10.47 -15.53
C SER A 151 -7.62 11.08 -16.14
N PRO A 152 -8.50 10.35 -16.87
CA PRO A 152 -9.76 10.93 -17.35
C PRO A 152 -10.81 11.15 -16.24
N PHE A 153 -10.65 10.53 -15.07
CA PHE A 153 -11.65 10.54 -13.99
C PHE A 153 -11.26 11.44 -12.82
N ILE A 154 -9.99 11.77 -12.65
CA ILE A 154 -9.42 12.50 -11.52
C ILE A 154 -8.98 13.90 -11.97
N ASP A 155 -9.27 14.93 -11.17
CA ASP A 155 -8.88 16.31 -11.49
C ASP A 155 -7.42 16.59 -11.16
N ALA A 156 -6.88 16.01 -10.05
CA ALA A 156 -5.49 16.17 -9.64
C ALA A 156 -4.96 14.92 -8.94
N PHE A 157 -3.68 14.63 -9.13
CA PHE A 157 -2.98 13.55 -8.41
C PHE A 157 -1.92 14.13 -7.48
N VAL A 158 -1.84 13.58 -6.25
CA VAL A 158 -0.78 13.84 -5.29
C VAL A 158 0.21 12.70 -5.37
N LEU A 159 1.41 12.99 -5.89
CA LEU A 159 2.49 12.03 -6.12
C LEU A 159 3.53 12.16 -5.02
N GLY A 160 3.67 11.13 -4.21
CA GLY A 160 4.56 11.11 -3.05
C GLY A 160 3.84 11.17 -1.71
N GLU A 161 4.40 11.89 -0.74
CA GLU A 161 3.90 11.98 0.62
C GLU A 161 2.94 13.17 0.76
N GLY A 162 1.81 12.94 1.40
CA GLY A 162 0.67 13.86 1.36
C GLY A 162 0.62 14.90 2.48
N GLU A 163 1.38 14.74 3.57
CA GLU A 163 1.18 15.53 4.79
C GLU A 163 1.42 17.05 4.58
N GLU A 164 2.49 17.40 3.85
CA GLU A 164 2.78 18.81 3.55
C GLU A 164 1.91 19.30 2.39
N VAL A 165 1.78 18.50 1.33
CA VAL A 165 1.01 18.84 0.12
C VAL A 165 -0.46 19.12 0.41
N VAL A 166 -1.09 18.36 1.34
CA VAL A 166 -2.50 18.59 1.71
C VAL A 166 -2.69 19.97 2.35
N ASN A 167 -1.74 20.45 3.16
CA ASN A 167 -1.79 21.81 3.69
C ASN A 167 -1.68 22.85 2.58
N GLU A 168 -0.76 22.68 1.63
CA GLU A 168 -0.63 23.58 0.48
C GLU A 168 -1.89 23.57 -0.40
N ILE A 169 -2.53 22.42 -0.62
CA ILE A 169 -3.82 22.30 -1.30
C ILE A 169 -4.87 23.17 -0.61
N LEU A 170 -4.98 23.08 0.71
CA LEU A 170 -5.95 23.86 1.49
C LEU A 170 -5.61 25.37 1.52
N ASP A 171 -4.33 25.73 1.59
CA ASP A 171 -3.90 27.13 1.64
C ASP A 171 -4.17 27.85 0.29
N ASN A 172 -4.06 27.13 -0.83
CA ASN A 172 -4.31 27.66 -2.16
C ASN A 172 -5.79 27.62 -2.59
N PHE A 173 -6.71 27.21 -1.71
CA PHE A 173 -8.12 27.03 -2.04
C PHE A 173 -8.76 28.28 -2.65
N LYS A 174 -9.54 28.08 -3.73
CA LYS A 174 -10.31 29.10 -4.43
C LYS A 174 -11.73 28.59 -4.73
N LEU A 175 -12.71 29.48 -4.73
CA LEU A 175 -14.09 29.13 -5.06
C LEU A 175 -14.32 28.91 -6.57
N ASN A 176 -13.45 29.45 -7.42
CA ASN A 176 -13.44 29.15 -8.84
C ASN A 176 -12.57 27.90 -9.08
N LYS A 177 -13.16 26.86 -9.66
CA LYS A 177 -12.49 25.57 -9.87
C LYS A 177 -11.27 25.69 -10.78
N ASP A 178 -11.37 26.43 -11.89
CA ASP A 178 -10.28 26.55 -12.86
C ASP A 178 -9.10 27.32 -12.26
N GLU A 179 -9.35 28.46 -11.61
CA GLU A 179 -8.30 29.20 -10.86
C GLU A 179 -7.66 28.32 -9.78
N TYR A 180 -8.46 27.49 -9.13
CA TYR A 180 -7.94 26.60 -8.10
C TYR A 180 -7.01 25.53 -8.69
N LEU A 181 -7.41 24.87 -9.79
CA LEU A 181 -6.57 23.90 -10.48
C LEU A 181 -5.27 24.53 -11.01
N GLU A 182 -5.31 25.77 -11.52
CA GLU A 182 -4.11 26.51 -11.93
C GLU A 182 -3.12 26.68 -10.77
N ARG A 183 -3.61 27.09 -9.59
CA ARG A 183 -2.77 27.22 -8.39
C ARG A 183 -2.22 25.89 -7.91
N LEU A 184 -3.03 24.83 -7.94
CA LEU A 184 -2.57 23.49 -7.56
C LEU A 184 -1.47 22.97 -8.49
N ASN A 185 -1.48 23.40 -9.76
CA ASN A 185 -0.46 22.98 -10.72
C ASN A 185 0.95 23.47 -10.37
N ASP A 186 1.10 24.51 -9.55
CA ASP A 186 2.41 25.03 -9.10
C ASP A 186 2.95 24.30 -7.87
N ILE A 187 2.15 23.46 -7.22
CA ILE A 187 2.56 22.72 -6.02
C ILE A 187 3.41 21.50 -6.42
N THR A 188 4.54 21.33 -5.74
CA THR A 188 5.41 20.15 -5.92
C THR A 188 4.63 18.87 -5.59
N GLY A 189 4.76 17.86 -6.45
CA GLY A 189 4.07 16.57 -6.28
C GLY A 189 2.64 16.56 -6.82
N ILE A 190 2.14 17.64 -7.40
CA ILE A 190 0.80 17.65 -8.02
C ILE A 190 0.89 17.50 -9.54
N TYR A 191 0.15 16.53 -10.06
CA TYR A 191 -0.11 16.33 -11.48
C TYR A 191 -1.58 16.60 -11.79
N ILE A 192 -1.84 17.48 -12.75
CA ILE A 192 -3.19 17.83 -13.21
C ILE A 192 -3.34 17.42 -14.68
N PRO A 193 -4.11 16.36 -14.99
CA PRO A 193 -4.25 15.85 -16.36
C PRO A 193 -4.72 16.89 -17.36
N LYS A 194 -5.58 17.82 -16.93
CA LYS A 194 -6.10 18.93 -17.77
C LYS A 194 -4.98 19.78 -18.41
N PHE A 195 -3.83 19.91 -17.74
CA PHE A 195 -2.71 20.73 -18.23
C PHE A 195 -1.63 19.91 -18.97
N GLY A 196 -1.88 18.60 -19.17
CA GLY A 196 -0.95 17.71 -19.88
C GLY A 196 0.22 17.24 -19.05
N LYS A 197 1.08 16.44 -19.67
CA LYS A 197 2.28 15.87 -19.03
C LYS A 197 3.38 16.92 -18.96
N ARG A 198 3.98 17.01 -17.80
CA ARG A 198 5.23 17.72 -17.51
C ARG A 198 6.02 16.90 -16.49
N VAL A 199 7.29 17.17 -16.31
CA VAL A 199 8.06 16.50 -15.25
C VAL A 199 7.51 16.91 -13.89
N ILE A 200 7.01 15.94 -13.14
CA ILE A 200 6.47 16.11 -11.79
C ILE A 200 7.43 15.48 -10.78
N LYS A 201 8.06 16.29 -9.96
CA LYS A 201 8.84 15.80 -8.81
C LYS A 201 7.88 15.36 -7.70
N LYS A 202 8.09 14.18 -7.12
CA LYS A 202 7.28 13.71 -6.00
C LYS A 202 7.47 14.56 -4.75
N GLY A 203 6.41 14.69 -3.93
CA GLY A 203 6.49 15.28 -2.59
C GLY A 203 7.21 14.36 -1.59
N VAL A 204 8.05 14.93 -0.72
CA VAL A 204 8.78 14.20 0.33
C VAL A 204 8.74 14.99 1.63
N VAL A 205 8.30 14.39 2.72
CA VAL A 205 8.40 14.93 4.07
C VAL A 205 9.82 14.75 4.59
N TRP A 206 10.63 15.79 4.53
CA TRP A 206 12.05 15.73 4.91
C TRP A 206 12.24 15.70 6.42
N ASP A 207 11.50 16.54 7.16
CA ASP A 207 11.50 16.53 8.62
C ASP A 207 10.51 15.51 9.17
N PHE A 208 10.84 14.22 8.99
CA PHE A 208 9.99 13.13 9.45
C PHE A 208 9.91 13.06 10.98
N GLU A 209 10.96 13.50 11.69
CA GLU A 209 10.99 13.57 13.16
C GLU A 209 9.81 14.39 13.71
N ASN A 210 9.56 15.55 13.12
CA ASN A 210 8.52 16.49 13.57
C ASN A 210 7.25 16.41 12.71
N SER A 211 7.18 15.48 11.73
CA SER A 211 5.98 15.34 10.91
C SER A 211 4.76 14.99 11.77
N PHE A 212 3.60 15.48 11.33
CA PHE A 212 2.34 15.30 12.05
C PHE A 212 2.05 13.81 12.33
N PHE A 213 1.63 13.54 13.56
CA PHE A 213 1.10 12.24 13.95
C PHE A 213 -0.08 12.46 14.91
N PRO A 214 -1.23 11.79 14.71
CA PRO A 214 -2.42 11.99 15.55
C PRO A 214 -2.21 11.37 16.93
N GLU A 215 -2.44 12.18 17.96
CA GLU A 215 -2.34 11.74 19.36
C GLU A 215 -3.62 11.04 19.86
N LYS A 216 -4.74 11.30 19.17
CA LYS A 216 -6.07 10.76 19.49
C LYS A 216 -6.67 10.11 18.24
N PRO A 217 -6.04 9.04 17.71
CA PRO A 217 -6.59 8.37 16.53
C PRO A 217 -7.99 7.81 16.83
N LEU A 218 -8.77 7.70 15.78
CA LEU A 218 -10.10 7.10 15.83
C LEU A 218 -10.05 5.67 16.38
N VAL A 219 -11.09 5.30 17.13
CA VAL A 219 -11.28 3.92 17.62
C VAL A 219 -12.63 3.42 17.11
N SER A 220 -12.56 2.45 16.22
CA SER A 220 -13.75 1.85 15.59
C SER A 220 -14.67 1.12 16.60
N TYR A 221 -15.97 1.15 16.37
CA TYR A 221 -16.95 0.36 17.13
C TYR A 221 -17.08 -1.08 16.63
N ILE A 222 -16.54 -1.39 15.46
CA ILE A 222 -16.54 -2.73 14.91
C ILE A 222 -15.12 -3.21 14.70
N GLN A 223 -14.92 -4.51 14.64
CA GLN A 223 -13.63 -5.11 14.39
C GLN A 223 -13.10 -4.68 13.02
N THR A 224 -11.91 -4.07 13.02
CA THR A 224 -11.14 -3.70 11.84
C THR A 224 -10.05 -4.72 11.54
N ILE A 225 -9.31 -4.56 10.43
CA ILE A 225 -8.20 -5.46 10.10
C ILE A 225 -7.07 -5.36 11.13
N HIS A 226 -6.86 -4.16 11.70
CA HIS A 226 -5.80 -3.88 12.66
C HIS A 226 -6.31 -3.06 13.85
N GLU A 227 -6.68 -3.75 14.94
CA GLU A 227 -7.11 -3.11 16.21
C GLU A 227 -5.92 -2.88 17.14
N ARG A 228 -5.09 -1.89 16.84
CA ARG A 228 -3.86 -1.61 17.58
C ARG A 228 -3.35 -0.20 17.36
N ALA A 229 -2.56 0.29 18.31
CA ALA A 229 -1.83 1.54 18.16
C ALA A 229 -0.68 1.35 17.14
N THR A 230 -0.86 1.82 15.93
CA THR A 230 0.15 1.71 14.86
C THR A 230 1.02 2.96 14.86
N ILE A 231 2.32 2.82 15.13
CA ILE A 231 3.29 3.93 15.20
C ILE A 231 4.32 3.76 14.09
N GLU A 232 4.37 4.71 13.15
CA GLU A 232 5.39 4.72 12.10
C GLU A 232 6.72 5.21 12.67
N ILE A 233 7.70 4.29 12.77
CA ILE A 233 8.99 4.56 13.42
C ILE A 233 10.05 5.10 12.45
N PHE A 234 9.94 4.75 11.19
CA PHE A 234 10.72 5.32 10.10
C PHE A 234 10.04 5.10 8.75
N ARG A 235 10.37 5.94 7.78
CA ARG A 235 9.91 5.89 6.40
C ARG A 235 11.08 5.73 5.45
N GLY A 236 10.88 5.00 4.36
CA GLY A 236 11.92 4.64 3.40
C GLY A 236 12.58 3.30 3.67
N CYS A 237 13.44 2.86 2.76
CA CYS A 237 14.17 1.59 2.86
C CYS A 237 15.51 1.67 2.13
N ASP A 238 16.59 1.22 2.80
CA ASP A 238 17.95 1.26 2.24
C ASP A 238 18.30 0.03 1.42
N ARG A 239 17.49 -1.03 1.47
CA ARG A 239 17.86 -2.38 1.01
C ARG A 239 18.00 -2.54 -0.50
N GLY A 240 17.25 -1.78 -1.28
CA GLY A 240 17.39 -1.81 -2.73
C GLY A 240 16.89 -3.08 -3.40
N CYS A 241 15.92 -3.79 -2.83
CA CYS A 241 15.29 -4.93 -3.49
C CYS A 241 14.74 -4.52 -4.85
N ARG A 242 15.18 -5.18 -5.94
CA ARG A 242 14.95 -4.77 -7.34
C ARG A 242 13.51 -4.84 -7.81
N PHE A 243 12.67 -5.55 -7.09
CA PHE A 243 11.24 -5.69 -7.37
C PHE A 243 10.35 -4.71 -6.59
N CYS A 244 10.91 -4.05 -5.55
CA CYS A 244 10.10 -3.39 -4.54
C CYS A 244 9.88 -1.89 -4.85
N ILE A 245 8.67 -1.54 -5.30
CA ILE A 245 8.30 -0.14 -5.55
C ILE A 245 8.40 0.71 -4.28
N SER A 246 7.92 0.21 -3.12
CA SER A 246 7.99 0.96 -1.85
C SER A 246 9.43 1.22 -1.42
N GLY A 247 10.35 0.27 -1.68
CA GLY A 247 11.78 0.44 -1.40
C GLY A 247 12.46 1.46 -2.30
N MET A 248 11.88 1.78 -3.46
CA MET A 248 12.37 2.80 -4.38
C MET A 248 11.65 4.14 -4.12
N GLU A 249 10.33 4.13 -4.11
CA GLU A 249 9.52 5.34 -4.01
C GLU A 249 9.68 6.05 -2.66
N LYS A 250 9.81 5.31 -1.53
CA LYS A 250 9.92 5.92 -0.19
C LYS A 250 11.34 6.38 0.20
N ARG A 251 12.32 6.30 -0.71
CA ARG A 251 13.65 6.87 -0.46
C ARG A 251 13.60 8.39 -0.33
N PRO A 252 14.50 8.97 0.51
CA PRO A 252 15.49 8.34 1.40
C PRO A 252 14.86 7.82 2.69
N ARG A 253 15.63 7.03 3.48
CA ARG A 253 15.20 6.63 4.83
C ARG A 253 15.26 7.82 5.79
N ARG A 254 14.22 7.99 6.60
CA ARG A 254 14.10 9.03 7.64
C ARG A 254 13.48 8.39 8.87
N GLU A 255 14.16 8.50 10.02
CA GLU A 255 13.77 7.87 11.27
C GLU A 255 13.22 8.89 12.27
N ARG A 256 12.30 8.49 13.12
CA ARG A 256 11.98 9.19 14.36
C ARG A 256 12.95 8.76 15.47
N SER A 257 13.27 9.67 16.38
CA SER A 257 14.05 9.34 17.58
C SER A 257 13.30 8.36 18.50
N VAL A 258 14.05 7.63 19.34
CA VAL A 258 13.42 6.74 20.34
C VAL A 258 12.50 7.54 21.26
N GLU A 259 12.95 8.73 21.65
CA GLU A 259 12.23 9.64 22.55
C GLU A 259 10.89 10.06 21.93
N LYS A 260 10.89 10.42 20.63
CA LYS A 260 9.66 10.78 19.89
C LYS A 260 8.69 9.62 19.75
N ILE A 261 9.21 8.42 19.44
CA ILE A 261 8.38 7.21 19.33
C ILE A 261 7.72 6.88 20.68
N LEU A 262 8.46 7.00 21.78
CA LEU A 262 7.93 6.76 23.12
C LEU A 262 6.85 7.79 23.51
N GLU A 263 7.06 9.07 23.19
CA GLU A 263 6.09 10.15 23.39
C GLU A 263 4.78 9.86 22.65
N ILE A 264 4.87 9.60 21.34
CA ILE A 264 3.71 9.30 20.50
C ILE A 264 2.99 8.06 21.04
N SER A 265 3.73 6.99 21.36
CA SER A 265 3.18 5.74 21.85
C SER A 265 2.36 5.94 23.14
N GLU A 266 2.88 6.71 24.08
CA GLU A 266 2.20 7.01 25.34
C GLU A 266 0.91 7.80 25.13
N ARG A 267 0.94 8.83 24.28
CA ARG A 267 -0.23 9.65 23.95
C ARG A 267 -1.32 8.84 23.22
N VAL A 268 -0.93 8.05 22.21
CA VAL A 268 -1.88 7.21 21.47
C VAL A 268 -2.53 6.18 22.40
N LEU A 269 -1.75 5.44 23.17
CA LEU A 269 -2.27 4.41 24.08
C LEU A 269 -3.20 4.99 25.14
N SER A 270 -2.87 6.16 25.70
CA SER A 270 -3.72 6.81 26.72
C SER A 270 -5.05 7.34 26.16
N ASN A 271 -5.11 7.65 24.85
CA ASN A 271 -6.30 8.19 24.21
C ASN A 271 -7.17 7.13 23.51
N THR A 272 -6.68 5.89 23.33
CA THR A 272 -7.39 4.85 22.58
C THR A 272 -7.76 3.63 23.40
N GLY A 273 -6.97 3.33 24.45
CA GLY A 273 -7.15 2.10 25.24
C GLY A 273 -6.71 0.82 24.50
N TYR A 274 -5.96 0.92 23.41
CA TYR A 274 -5.44 -0.27 22.72
C TYR A 274 -4.49 -1.09 23.61
N GLU A 275 -4.59 -2.41 23.51
CA GLU A 275 -3.75 -3.38 24.24
C GLU A 275 -2.56 -3.89 23.40
N GLU A 276 -2.40 -3.39 22.17
CA GLU A 276 -1.28 -3.71 21.29
C GLU A 276 -0.71 -2.44 20.67
N ILE A 277 0.62 -2.35 20.64
CA ILE A 277 1.37 -1.36 19.86
C ILE A 277 2.09 -2.03 18.70
N SER A 278 1.95 -1.50 17.50
CA SER A 278 2.61 -1.99 16.30
C SER A 278 3.61 -0.96 15.78
N LEU A 279 4.88 -1.35 15.68
CA LEU A 279 5.95 -0.50 15.15
C LEU A 279 5.99 -0.65 13.63
N LEU A 280 5.42 0.32 12.91
CA LEU A 280 5.28 0.28 11.46
C LEU A 280 6.52 0.83 10.76
N SER A 281 6.99 0.11 9.74
CA SER A 281 7.99 0.55 8.77
C SER A 281 8.08 -0.48 7.63
N LEU A 282 8.87 -0.21 6.59
CA LEU A 282 9.14 -1.18 5.52
C LEU A 282 10.05 -2.33 5.95
N SER A 283 10.81 -2.15 7.04
CA SER A 283 11.74 -3.17 7.58
C SER A 283 12.07 -2.87 9.03
N THR A 284 11.22 -3.25 9.96
CA THR A 284 11.29 -2.84 11.37
C THR A 284 12.62 -3.20 12.04
N THR A 285 13.21 -4.35 11.67
CA THR A 285 14.52 -4.78 12.16
C THR A 285 15.70 -3.92 11.71
N ASP A 286 15.49 -3.05 10.74
CA ASP A 286 16.51 -2.12 10.23
C ASP A 286 16.52 -0.76 10.93
N TYR A 287 15.58 -0.50 11.86
CA TYR A 287 15.61 0.73 12.65
C TYR A 287 16.93 0.83 13.43
N SER A 288 17.63 1.97 13.30
CA SER A 288 19.01 2.11 13.79
C SER A 288 19.20 1.88 15.29
N LYS A 289 18.14 2.10 16.08
CA LYS A 289 18.14 1.99 17.55
C LYS A 289 17.09 0.99 18.05
N ILE A 290 16.83 -0.09 17.29
CA ILE A 290 15.76 -1.04 17.59
C ILE A 290 15.86 -1.65 18.98
N ASP A 291 17.07 -2.06 19.41
CA ASP A 291 17.28 -2.65 20.74
C ASP A 291 16.96 -1.67 21.87
N LYS A 292 17.40 -0.38 21.75
CA LYS A 292 17.09 0.67 22.71
C LYS A 292 15.58 0.90 22.76
N LEU A 293 14.94 1.04 21.60
CA LEU A 293 13.50 1.28 21.49
C LEU A 293 12.69 0.18 22.18
N LEU A 294 12.96 -1.08 21.83
CA LEU A 294 12.21 -2.21 22.39
C LEU A 294 12.42 -2.36 23.89
N LYS A 295 13.64 -2.11 24.39
CA LYS A 295 13.95 -2.13 25.82
C LYS A 295 13.16 -1.08 26.58
N GLU A 296 13.12 0.15 26.07
CA GLU A 296 12.40 1.26 26.73
C GLU A 296 10.88 1.05 26.64
N LEU A 297 10.35 0.59 25.48
CA LEU A 297 8.93 0.26 25.34
C LEU A 297 8.54 -0.86 26.32
N LYS A 298 9.30 -1.94 26.40
CA LYS A 298 9.01 -3.04 27.34
C LYS A 298 8.94 -2.53 28.78
N LYS A 299 9.93 -1.73 29.21
CA LYS A 299 9.94 -1.12 30.54
C LYS A 299 8.71 -0.28 30.83
N LYS A 300 8.23 0.51 29.84
CA LYS A 300 7.05 1.39 29.99
C LYS A 300 5.72 0.64 29.97
N LEU A 301 5.67 -0.52 29.30
CA LEU A 301 4.42 -1.24 29.00
C LEU A 301 4.22 -2.52 29.84
N GLU A 302 5.26 -2.98 30.56
CA GLU A 302 5.22 -4.26 31.30
C GLU A 302 4.06 -4.32 32.31
N ASP A 303 3.88 -3.27 33.11
CA ASP A 303 2.80 -3.18 34.10
C ASP A 303 1.41 -2.99 33.46
N LYS A 304 1.34 -2.53 32.22
CA LYS A 304 0.08 -2.22 31.49
C LYS A 304 -0.46 -3.40 30.71
N LYS A 305 0.27 -4.52 30.63
CA LYS A 305 -0.07 -5.73 29.81
C LYS A 305 -0.30 -5.43 28.34
N ILE A 306 0.37 -4.40 27.81
CA ILE A 306 0.29 -4.02 26.40
C ILE A 306 1.34 -4.80 25.62
N THR A 307 0.92 -5.37 24.49
CA THR A 307 1.80 -6.18 23.63
C THR A 307 2.50 -5.34 22.58
N ILE A 308 3.72 -5.75 22.18
CA ILE A 308 4.48 -5.11 21.11
C ILE A 308 4.47 -6.02 19.88
N SER A 309 4.08 -5.49 18.73
CA SER A 309 4.03 -6.17 17.43
C SER A 309 5.03 -5.55 16.45
N LEU A 310 5.74 -6.42 15.73
CA LEU A 310 6.71 -6.05 14.69
C LEU A 310 6.26 -6.67 13.36
N PRO A 311 5.49 -5.97 12.53
CA PRO A 311 4.87 -6.57 11.35
C PRO A 311 5.84 -6.88 10.21
N SER A 312 6.95 -6.13 10.09
CA SER A 312 7.88 -6.20 8.96
C SER A 312 9.24 -6.73 9.40
N LEU A 313 9.32 -8.04 9.62
CA LEU A 313 10.56 -8.71 10.04
C LEU A 313 11.35 -9.20 8.82
N ARG A 314 12.62 -8.80 8.73
CA ARG A 314 13.56 -9.40 7.78
C ARG A 314 14.32 -10.53 8.47
N ILE A 315 14.38 -11.71 7.80
CA ILE A 315 15.00 -12.91 8.37
C ILE A 315 16.52 -12.80 8.47
N ASP A 316 17.17 -12.03 7.60
CA ASP A 316 18.61 -11.80 7.56
C ASP A 316 19.13 -10.89 8.70
N ASN A 317 18.31 -9.96 9.18
CA ASN A 317 18.61 -9.06 10.31
C ASN A 317 17.84 -9.43 11.57
N PHE A 318 17.20 -10.59 11.56
CA PHE A 318 16.40 -11.01 12.68
C PHE A 318 17.29 -11.48 13.84
N SER A 319 17.42 -10.64 14.85
CA SER A 319 18.04 -11.03 16.11
C SER A 319 16.99 -11.69 17.01
N LEU A 320 17.27 -12.89 17.48
CA LEU A 320 16.41 -13.61 18.43
C LEU A 320 16.24 -12.90 19.76
N LYS A 321 17.15 -11.99 20.11
CA LYS A 321 16.98 -11.10 21.26
C LYS A 321 15.74 -10.23 21.12
N LEU A 322 15.35 -9.87 19.89
CA LEU A 322 14.12 -9.08 19.65
C LEU A 322 12.87 -9.84 20.09
N LEU A 323 12.86 -11.18 19.95
CA LEU A 323 11.74 -12.00 20.43
C LEU A 323 11.53 -11.91 21.95
N ASP A 324 12.59 -11.67 22.73
CA ASP A 324 12.49 -11.56 24.19
C ASP A 324 11.80 -10.25 24.64
N TYR A 325 11.78 -9.23 23.76
CA TYR A 325 11.07 -7.98 24.01
C TYR A 325 9.60 -8.02 23.61
N ILE A 326 9.25 -8.83 22.59
CA ILE A 326 7.87 -8.94 22.07
C ILE A 326 7.09 -10.12 22.69
N ASP A 327 7.75 -10.91 23.55
CA ASP A 327 7.12 -12.07 24.21
C ASP A 327 6.26 -11.64 25.39
N THR A 328 4.97 -11.60 25.17
CA THR A 328 3.95 -11.30 26.19
C THR A 328 3.17 -12.54 26.62
N GLY A 329 3.75 -13.73 26.41
CA GLY A 329 3.12 -15.02 26.75
C GLY A 329 2.22 -15.59 25.63
N ARG A 330 1.79 -14.79 24.65
CA ARG A 330 0.99 -15.23 23.51
C ARG A 330 1.86 -15.27 22.25
N LYS A 331 2.35 -16.48 21.89
CA LYS A 331 3.16 -16.66 20.67
C LYS A 331 2.34 -16.48 19.41
N THR A 332 2.57 -15.37 18.69
CA THR A 332 1.94 -15.06 17.39
C THR A 332 2.62 -15.82 16.25
N THR A 333 2.07 -15.70 15.03
CA THR A 333 2.69 -16.23 13.82
C THR A 333 3.87 -15.35 13.41
N LEU A 334 5.06 -15.94 13.24
CA LEU A 334 6.19 -15.24 12.62
C LEU A 334 6.04 -15.32 11.10
N THR A 335 6.16 -14.18 10.45
CA THR A 335 6.04 -14.06 8.99
C THR A 335 7.35 -13.56 8.42
N PHE A 336 7.88 -14.29 7.43
CA PHE A 336 9.11 -13.96 6.73
C PHE A 336 8.91 -14.05 5.22
N ALA A 337 9.67 -13.27 4.48
CA ALA A 337 9.62 -13.21 3.03
C ALA A 337 11.01 -13.49 2.42
N PRO A 338 11.41 -14.76 2.26
CA PRO A 338 12.63 -15.11 1.52
C PRO A 338 12.53 -14.70 0.05
N GLU A 339 11.33 -14.66 -0.51
CA GLU A 339 10.92 -14.35 -1.88
C GLU A 339 11.33 -15.41 -2.90
N GLY A 340 12.54 -15.97 -2.84
CA GLY A 340 13.06 -16.96 -3.78
C GLY A 340 13.50 -18.27 -3.12
N GLY A 341 13.45 -19.38 -3.90
CA GLY A 341 13.81 -20.72 -3.43
C GLY A 341 15.32 -20.92 -3.27
N THR A 342 16.13 -20.31 -4.13
CA THR A 342 17.59 -20.45 -4.14
C THR A 342 18.29 -19.15 -3.77
N GLU A 343 19.55 -19.23 -3.37
CA GLU A 343 20.38 -18.05 -3.12
C GLU A 343 20.62 -17.26 -4.43
N LYS A 344 20.73 -17.98 -5.57
CA LYS A 344 20.85 -17.36 -6.90
C LYS A 344 19.69 -16.39 -7.15
N ILE A 345 18.45 -16.86 -7.04
CA ILE A 345 17.29 -16.03 -7.36
C ILE A 345 17.08 -14.90 -6.33
N ARG A 346 17.48 -15.13 -5.06
CA ARG A 346 17.49 -14.05 -4.05
C ARG A 346 18.51 -12.96 -4.36
N ASN A 347 19.67 -13.31 -4.94
CA ASN A 347 20.65 -12.35 -5.41
C ASN A 347 20.14 -11.56 -6.63
N VAL A 348 19.47 -12.23 -7.58
CA VAL A 348 18.75 -11.56 -8.69
C VAL A 348 17.84 -10.45 -8.16
N MET A 349 17.10 -10.72 -7.10
CA MET A 349 16.17 -9.78 -6.46
C MET A 349 16.86 -8.73 -5.56
N ASN A 350 18.17 -8.76 -5.40
CA ASN A 350 18.94 -8.00 -4.40
C ASN A 350 18.39 -8.20 -2.97
N LYS A 351 18.10 -9.45 -2.62
CA LYS A 351 17.69 -9.88 -1.27
C LYS A 351 18.54 -11.08 -0.83
N PRO A 352 19.87 -10.88 -0.60
CA PRO A 352 20.86 -11.94 -0.46
C PRO A 352 20.74 -12.64 0.89
N ILE A 353 19.74 -13.49 1.06
CA ILE A 353 19.49 -14.27 2.26
C ILE A 353 20.04 -15.69 2.02
N LYS A 354 20.96 -16.14 2.86
CA LYS A 354 21.51 -17.51 2.80
C LYS A 354 20.53 -18.54 3.36
N ASN A 355 20.49 -19.73 2.77
CA ASN A 355 19.65 -20.83 3.25
C ASN A 355 19.95 -21.20 4.71
N GLU A 356 21.22 -21.18 5.09
CA GLU A 356 21.65 -21.46 6.47
C GLU A 356 21.04 -20.46 7.48
N VAL A 357 20.99 -19.17 7.14
CA VAL A 357 20.38 -18.13 7.98
C VAL A 357 18.89 -18.44 8.19
N ILE A 358 18.17 -18.80 7.12
CA ILE A 358 16.75 -19.17 7.21
C ILE A 358 16.56 -20.34 8.17
N LEU A 359 17.32 -21.42 7.98
CA LEU A 359 17.21 -22.64 8.77
C LEU A 359 17.51 -22.38 10.25
N ASN A 360 18.57 -21.61 10.55
CA ASN A 360 18.95 -21.26 11.91
C ASN A 360 17.88 -20.42 12.62
N VAL A 361 17.37 -19.37 11.96
CA VAL A 361 16.29 -18.53 12.53
C VAL A 361 15.06 -19.37 12.87
N ILE A 362 14.66 -20.28 11.98
CA ILE A 362 13.50 -21.14 12.21
C ILE A 362 13.72 -22.12 13.36
N LYS A 363 14.89 -22.74 13.40
CA LYS A 363 15.27 -23.66 14.50
C LYS A 363 15.19 -22.95 15.85
N GLU A 364 15.75 -21.76 15.96
CA GLU A 364 15.80 -21.01 17.20
C GLU A 364 14.42 -20.44 17.58
N ALA A 365 13.63 -19.97 16.61
CA ALA A 365 12.23 -19.58 16.86
C ALA A 365 11.42 -20.75 17.42
N ASN A 366 11.64 -21.97 16.89
CA ASN A 366 11.02 -23.20 17.41
C ASN A 366 11.43 -23.50 18.86
N LEU A 367 12.72 -23.35 19.20
CA LEU A 367 13.24 -23.52 20.58
C LEU A 367 12.62 -22.51 21.55
N LYS A 368 12.37 -21.27 21.10
CA LYS A 368 11.66 -20.23 21.86
C LYS A 368 10.13 -20.42 21.91
N GLY A 369 9.61 -21.52 21.35
CA GLY A 369 8.21 -21.89 21.43
C GLY A 369 7.29 -21.32 20.34
N TYR A 370 7.81 -20.63 19.33
CA TYR A 370 7.02 -20.20 18.17
C TYR A 370 6.68 -21.41 17.29
N LYS A 371 5.40 -21.72 17.17
CA LYS A 371 4.90 -22.93 16.47
C LYS A 371 4.23 -22.65 15.14
N LYS A 372 4.00 -21.38 14.79
CA LYS A 372 3.38 -20.97 13.52
C LYS A 372 4.33 -20.07 12.76
N ILE A 373 4.70 -20.49 11.55
CA ILE A 373 5.58 -19.72 10.66
C ILE A 373 4.94 -19.63 9.30
N LYS A 374 4.99 -18.44 8.71
CA LYS A 374 4.50 -18.16 7.37
C LYS A 374 5.63 -17.64 6.50
N PHE A 375 5.78 -18.20 5.31
CA PHE A 375 6.69 -17.69 4.27
C PHE A 375 5.94 -17.11 3.08
N TYR A 376 6.53 -16.06 2.51
CA TYR A 376 6.15 -15.54 1.22
C TYR A 376 7.23 -15.84 0.19
N PHE A 377 6.80 -16.30 -1.00
CA PHE A 377 7.63 -16.49 -2.17
C PHE A 377 6.99 -15.81 -3.39
N MET A 378 7.82 -15.38 -4.33
CA MET A 378 7.42 -14.93 -5.65
C MET A 378 7.91 -15.91 -6.70
N ILE A 379 7.16 -16.09 -7.78
CA ILE A 379 7.54 -16.86 -8.97
C ILE A 379 7.29 -16.07 -10.23
N GLY A 380 8.06 -16.35 -11.30
CA GLY A 380 8.08 -15.54 -12.51
C GLY A 380 9.03 -14.35 -12.43
N VAL A 381 9.98 -14.38 -11.52
CA VAL A 381 11.04 -13.39 -11.38
C VAL A 381 11.99 -13.49 -12.59
N PRO A 382 12.60 -12.39 -13.07
CA PRO A 382 13.60 -12.45 -14.14
C PRO A 382 14.71 -13.47 -13.84
N TYR A 383 15.15 -14.19 -14.88
CA TYR A 383 16.22 -15.22 -14.80
C TYR A 383 15.90 -16.42 -13.89
N GLU A 384 14.62 -16.62 -13.51
CA GLU A 384 14.16 -17.76 -12.73
C GLU A 384 14.10 -19.02 -13.60
N GLU A 385 14.69 -20.10 -13.14
CA GLU A 385 14.73 -21.43 -13.76
C GLU A 385 13.94 -22.46 -12.91
N ASP A 386 13.76 -23.67 -13.42
CA ASP A 386 13.04 -24.71 -12.69
C ASP A 386 13.75 -25.13 -11.40
N GLU A 387 15.09 -25.06 -11.37
CA GLU A 387 15.91 -25.30 -10.19
C GLU A 387 15.56 -24.34 -9.05
N ASP A 388 15.18 -23.10 -9.37
CA ASP A 388 14.78 -22.11 -8.36
C ASP A 388 13.41 -22.46 -7.76
N ILE A 389 12.53 -23.06 -8.57
CA ILE A 389 11.22 -23.56 -8.13
C ILE A 389 11.38 -24.80 -7.27
N PHE A 390 12.25 -25.78 -7.69
CA PHE A 390 12.61 -26.92 -6.87
C PHE A 390 13.28 -26.47 -5.56
N GLY A 391 14.06 -25.40 -5.58
CA GLY A 391 14.66 -24.79 -4.40
C GLY A 391 13.63 -24.36 -3.34
N ILE A 392 12.45 -23.88 -3.74
CA ILE A 392 11.34 -23.60 -2.79
C ILE A 392 10.89 -24.91 -2.12
N VAL A 393 10.71 -25.97 -2.92
CA VAL A 393 10.27 -27.29 -2.42
C VAL A 393 11.28 -27.87 -1.45
N GLU A 394 12.56 -27.84 -1.79
CA GLU A 394 13.66 -28.36 -0.97
C GLU A 394 13.79 -27.62 0.35
N LEU A 395 13.78 -26.26 0.30
CA LEU A 395 13.88 -25.42 1.49
C LEU A 395 12.72 -25.71 2.46
N VAL A 396 11.49 -25.72 1.95
CA VAL A 396 10.27 -25.97 2.73
C VAL A 396 10.28 -27.36 3.37
N ASN A 397 10.62 -28.40 2.59
CA ASN A 397 10.69 -29.77 3.08
C ASN A 397 11.80 -29.95 4.12
N LYS A 398 12.97 -29.31 3.93
CA LYS A 398 14.08 -29.34 4.90
C LYS A 398 13.66 -28.70 6.22
N ILE A 399 13.05 -27.51 6.19
CA ILE A 399 12.52 -26.85 7.39
C ILE A 399 11.54 -27.78 8.12
N LYS A 400 10.61 -28.39 7.39
CA LYS A 400 9.59 -29.27 7.97
C LYS A 400 10.17 -30.53 8.56
N LYS A 401 11.19 -31.13 7.92
CA LYS A 401 11.90 -32.30 8.41
C LYS A 401 12.63 -32.02 9.73
N GLU A 402 13.33 -30.87 9.80
CA GLU A 402 14.14 -30.49 10.96
C GLU A 402 13.29 -29.94 12.11
N ASN A 403 12.09 -29.40 11.82
CA ASN A 403 11.23 -28.73 12.80
C ASN A 403 9.78 -29.27 12.75
N ARG A 404 9.59 -30.55 13.11
CA ARG A 404 8.30 -31.27 13.00
C ARG A 404 7.14 -30.62 13.76
N SER A 405 7.42 -29.89 14.85
CA SER A 405 6.41 -29.23 15.68
C SER A 405 5.89 -27.92 15.08
N ILE A 406 6.55 -27.38 14.05
CA ILE A 406 6.14 -26.13 13.41
C ILE A 406 5.00 -26.39 12.42
N LYS A 407 3.95 -25.57 12.54
CA LYS A 407 2.91 -25.42 11.52
C LYS A 407 3.40 -24.39 10.50
N LEU A 408 3.84 -24.89 9.35
CA LEU A 408 4.35 -24.06 8.27
C LEU A 408 3.24 -23.74 7.28
N SER A 409 3.13 -22.46 6.90
CA SER A 409 2.27 -21.96 5.83
C SER A 409 3.13 -21.21 4.83
N ILE A 410 2.87 -21.38 3.55
CA ILE A 410 3.52 -20.63 2.49
C ILE A 410 2.49 -19.93 1.61
N SER A 411 2.85 -18.74 1.15
CA SER A 411 2.06 -17.99 0.17
C SER A 411 2.93 -17.70 -1.04
N ILE A 412 2.43 -18.05 -2.21
CA ILE A 412 3.10 -17.82 -3.50
C ILE A 412 2.36 -16.73 -4.25
N ASN A 413 3.09 -15.71 -4.72
CA ASN A 413 2.54 -14.67 -5.58
C ASN A 413 3.27 -14.66 -6.91
N PRO A 414 2.59 -14.40 -8.04
CA PRO A 414 3.30 -14.09 -9.28
C PRO A 414 4.02 -12.76 -9.12
N PHE A 415 5.23 -12.69 -9.67
CA PHE A 415 6.00 -11.45 -9.71
C PHE A 415 5.33 -10.47 -10.69
N ILE A 416 5.04 -9.27 -10.22
CA ILE A 416 4.52 -8.17 -11.04
C ILE A 416 5.63 -7.11 -11.17
N PRO A 417 6.16 -6.89 -12.37
CA PRO A 417 7.07 -5.76 -12.61
C PRO A 417 6.37 -4.43 -12.31
N LYS A 418 6.87 -3.67 -11.37
CA LYS A 418 6.25 -2.39 -10.97
C LYS A 418 7.01 -1.21 -11.57
N PRO A 419 6.32 -0.10 -11.92
CA PRO A 419 6.95 1.17 -12.27
C PRO A 419 8.04 1.59 -11.29
N PHE A 420 9.02 2.35 -11.74
CA PHE A 420 10.11 2.91 -10.94
C PHE A 420 11.02 1.90 -10.23
N THR A 421 10.98 0.62 -10.63
CA THR A 421 11.88 -0.42 -10.11
C THR A 421 12.89 -0.86 -11.18
N PRO A 422 14.05 -1.43 -10.80
CA PRO A 422 14.98 -2.04 -11.75
C PRO A 422 14.32 -3.05 -12.69
N PHE A 423 13.25 -3.68 -12.26
CA PHE A 423 12.50 -4.67 -13.04
C PHE A 423 11.29 -4.10 -13.81
N GLN A 424 11.15 -2.79 -13.91
CA GLN A 424 10.01 -2.16 -14.60
C GLN A 424 9.91 -2.52 -16.10
N TRP A 425 11.02 -2.92 -16.74
CA TRP A 425 11.06 -3.33 -18.14
C TRP A 425 10.79 -4.83 -18.35
N GLU A 426 10.74 -5.61 -17.27
CA GLU A 426 10.59 -7.06 -17.35
C GLU A 426 9.17 -7.47 -17.75
N LYS A 427 9.04 -8.65 -18.33
CA LYS A 427 7.76 -9.25 -18.70
C LYS A 427 7.01 -9.80 -17.48
N PHE A 428 5.68 -9.81 -17.56
CA PHE A 428 4.85 -10.57 -16.64
C PHE A 428 4.79 -12.03 -17.08
N ILE A 429 4.77 -12.99 -16.15
CA ILE A 429 4.73 -14.43 -16.41
C ILE A 429 3.44 -14.84 -17.13
N THR A 430 3.52 -15.74 -18.12
CA THR A 430 2.34 -16.29 -18.78
C THR A 430 1.53 -17.20 -17.85
N LYS A 431 0.23 -17.36 -18.13
CA LYS A 431 -0.68 -18.18 -17.31
C LYS A 431 -0.22 -19.64 -17.23
N ASP A 432 0.13 -20.20 -18.40
CA ASP A 432 0.54 -21.61 -18.49
C ASP A 432 1.82 -21.88 -17.69
N GLU A 433 2.79 -20.98 -17.79
CA GLU A 433 4.04 -21.10 -17.05
C GLU A 433 3.84 -20.93 -15.54
N TYR A 434 2.99 -19.97 -15.12
CA TYR A 434 2.63 -19.81 -13.72
C TYR A 434 1.98 -21.07 -13.15
N LEU A 435 0.98 -21.59 -13.83
CA LEU A 435 0.26 -22.81 -13.39
C LEU A 435 1.17 -24.03 -13.37
N ARG A 436 2.09 -24.16 -14.34
CA ARG A 436 3.11 -25.21 -14.39
C ARG A 436 4.00 -25.16 -13.13
N LYS A 437 4.52 -23.99 -12.78
CA LYS A 437 5.36 -23.78 -11.59
C LYS A 437 4.59 -24.04 -10.28
N ILE A 438 3.37 -23.54 -10.16
CA ILE A 438 2.50 -23.86 -9.00
C ILE A 438 2.28 -25.37 -8.86
N LYS A 439 2.08 -26.10 -9.96
CA LYS A 439 1.91 -27.56 -9.93
C LYS A 439 3.17 -28.27 -9.42
N ILE A 440 4.38 -27.84 -9.81
CA ILE A 440 5.64 -28.36 -9.28
C ILE A 440 5.70 -28.20 -7.75
N ILE A 441 5.46 -26.99 -7.27
CA ILE A 441 5.47 -26.69 -5.84
C ILE A 441 4.43 -27.52 -5.10
N LYS A 442 3.19 -27.54 -5.57
CA LYS A 442 2.07 -28.27 -4.93
C LYS A 442 2.35 -29.78 -4.83
N ASN A 443 2.96 -30.37 -5.85
CA ASN A 443 3.28 -31.79 -5.84
C ASN A 443 4.50 -32.13 -4.99
N GLY A 444 5.44 -31.17 -4.83
CA GLY A 444 6.70 -31.37 -4.11
C GLY A 444 6.61 -31.19 -2.60
N ILE A 445 5.64 -30.40 -2.10
CA ILE A 445 5.51 -30.12 -0.67
C ILE A 445 4.47 -31.01 -0.01
N LYS A 446 4.78 -31.48 1.22
CA LYS A 446 3.86 -32.32 2.01
C LYS A 446 3.65 -31.76 3.41
N GLY A 447 2.41 -31.76 3.88
CA GLY A 447 2.08 -31.35 5.25
C GLY A 447 2.31 -29.87 5.56
N VAL A 448 2.20 -29.01 4.54
CA VAL A 448 2.34 -27.55 4.61
C VAL A 448 1.08 -26.92 4.02
N ASN A 449 0.59 -25.85 4.65
CA ASN A 449 -0.52 -25.10 4.09
C ASN A 449 0.00 -24.19 2.94
N LEU A 450 -0.44 -24.48 1.73
CA LEU A 450 -0.09 -23.73 0.52
C LEU A 450 -1.24 -22.81 0.11
N ASN A 451 -0.97 -21.51 0.08
CA ASN A 451 -1.82 -20.50 -0.53
C ASN A 451 -1.10 -19.90 -1.75
N TYR A 452 -1.83 -19.52 -2.77
CA TYR A 452 -1.28 -18.79 -3.91
C TYR A 452 -2.30 -17.81 -4.46
N LYS A 453 -1.81 -16.64 -4.91
CA LYS A 453 -2.63 -15.62 -5.57
C LYS A 453 -2.97 -16.10 -6.99
N GLY A 454 -4.16 -15.82 -7.47
CA GLY A 454 -4.56 -16.11 -8.84
C GLY A 454 -3.69 -15.36 -9.85
N TRP A 455 -3.47 -15.98 -11.00
CA TRP A 455 -2.78 -15.35 -12.12
C TRP A 455 -3.62 -14.19 -12.67
N GLU A 456 -4.92 -14.39 -12.76
CA GLU A 456 -5.90 -13.48 -13.34
C GLU A 456 -5.93 -12.12 -12.62
N GLU A 457 -6.06 -12.13 -11.29
CA GLU A 457 -6.04 -10.91 -10.47
C GLU A 457 -4.71 -10.17 -10.61
N SER A 458 -3.61 -10.92 -10.62
CA SER A 458 -2.26 -10.35 -10.76
C SER A 458 -1.99 -9.82 -12.17
N PHE A 459 -2.59 -10.43 -13.20
CA PHE A 459 -2.51 -9.95 -14.58
C PHE A 459 -3.24 -8.61 -14.75
N ILE A 460 -4.46 -8.50 -14.24
CA ILE A 460 -5.20 -7.23 -14.25
C ILE A 460 -4.45 -6.15 -13.44
N GLU A 461 -3.90 -6.51 -12.28
CA GLU A 461 -3.05 -5.60 -11.50
C GLU A 461 -1.82 -5.13 -12.30
N ALA A 462 -1.17 -6.04 -13.05
CA ALA A 462 -0.04 -5.70 -13.92
C ALA A 462 -0.44 -4.74 -15.04
N ILE A 463 -1.58 -4.99 -15.70
CA ILE A 463 -2.13 -4.12 -16.75
C ILE A 463 -2.41 -2.70 -16.21
N ILE A 464 -3.13 -2.60 -15.11
CA ILE A 464 -3.51 -1.29 -14.56
C ILE A 464 -2.28 -0.55 -14.02
N SER A 465 -1.39 -1.24 -13.30
CA SER A 465 -0.21 -0.59 -12.70
C SER A 465 0.81 -0.06 -13.71
N ARG A 466 0.86 -0.66 -14.91
CA ARG A 466 1.82 -0.34 -15.97
C ARG A 466 1.16 0.28 -17.20
N GLY A 467 -0.15 0.49 -17.14
CA GLY A 467 -0.95 1.01 -18.24
C GLY A 467 -0.71 2.49 -18.54
N ASP A 468 -1.02 2.88 -19.75
CA ASP A 468 -1.16 4.25 -20.18
C ASP A 468 -2.61 4.75 -20.03
N GLU A 469 -2.92 5.89 -20.61
CA GLU A 469 -4.27 6.49 -20.57
C GLU A 469 -5.34 5.61 -21.23
N THR A 470 -4.99 4.74 -22.19
CA THR A 470 -5.95 3.85 -22.86
C THR A 470 -6.57 2.84 -21.92
N ILE A 471 -5.87 2.48 -20.84
CA ILE A 471 -6.39 1.55 -19.82
C ILE A 471 -7.57 2.12 -19.03
N SER A 472 -7.77 3.42 -19.06
CA SER A 472 -8.99 4.03 -18.50
C SER A 472 -10.28 3.48 -19.14
N GLU A 473 -10.24 3.14 -20.43
CA GLU A 473 -11.38 2.52 -21.11
C GLU A 473 -11.66 1.10 -20.59
N LEU A 474 -10.61 0.32 -20.31
CA LEU A 474 -10.74 -1.00 -19.71
C LEU A 474 -11.40 -0.91 -18.33
N ILE A 475 -10.93 0.01 -17.48
CA ILE A 475 -11.46 0.24 -16.13
C ILE A 475 -12.92 0.71 -16.19
N TYR A 476 -13.23 1.66 -17.07
CA TYR A 476 -14.57 2.20 -17.20
C TYR A 476 -15.59 1.16 -17.70
N GLU A 477 -15.22 0.36 -18.70
CA GLU A 477 -16.10 -0.70 -19.19
C GLU A 477 -16.29 -1.83 -18.16
N ALA A 478 -15.23 -2.21 -17.43
CA ALA A 478 -15.35 -3.17 -16.33
C ALA A 478 -16.31 -2.66 -15.25
N PHE A 479 -16.20 -1.38 -14.87
CA PHE A 479 -17.14 -0.73 -13.96
C PHE A 479 -18.59 -0.78 -14.50
N LEU A 480 -18.83 -0.42 -15.78
CA LEU A 480 -20.16 -0.47 -16.38
C LEU A 480 -20.77 -1.88 -16.42
N LYS A 481 -19.94 -2.91 -16.48
CA LYS A 481 -20.36 -4.32 -16.40
C LYS A 481 -20.54 -4.83 -14.96
N GLY A 482 -20.35 -3.96 -13.97
CA GLY A 482 -20.59 -4.24 -12.55
C GLY A 482 -19.38 -4.75 -11.77
N GLU A 483 -18.17 -4.72 -12.36
CA GLU A 483 -16.95 -5.10 -11.65
C GLU A 483 -16.63 -4.12 -10.53
N LYS A 484 -16.47 -4.63 -9.32
CA LYS A 484 -16.11 -3.89 -8.11
C LYS A 484 -15.55 -4.84 -7.05
N PHE A 485 -14.85 -4.30 -6.06
CA PHE A 485 -14.17 -5.08 -5.02
C PHE A 485 -13.22 -6.14 -5.59
N SER A 486 -12.51 -5.84 -6.66
CA SER A 486 -11.62 -6.79 -7.35
C SER A 486 -10.43 -7.27 -6.50
N ASN A 487 -10.17 -6.65 -5.33
CA ASN A 487 -9.26 -7.18 -4.32
C ASN A 487 -9.83 -8.37 -3.52
N TRP A 488 -11.15 -8.58 -3.59
CA TRP A 488 -11.83 -9.65 -2.89
C TRP A 488 -12.12 -10.78 -3.87
N LYS A 489 -11.54 -11.96 -3.61
CA LYS A 489 -11.60 -13.10 -4.51
C LYS A 489 -13.03 -13.47 -4.94
N GLU A 490 -13.99 -13.36 -4.03
CA GLU A 490 -15.40 -13.63 -4.25
C GLU A 490 -16.11 -12.60 -5.15
N HIS A 491 -15.48 -11.44 -5.38
CA HIS A 491 -16.03 -10.34 -6.18
C HIS A 491 -15.23 -10.05 -7.44
N PHE A 492 -14.14 -10.77 -7.65
CA PHE A 492 -13.31 -10.63 -8.84
C PHE A 492 -13.83 -11.52 -9.98
N HIS A 493 -14.27 -10.91 -11.07
CA HIS A 493 -14.87 -11.58 -12.23
C HIS A 493 -13.96 -11.42 -13.45
N PHE A 494 -12.97 -12.31 -13.59
CA PHE A 494 -11.99 -12.23 -14.69
C PHE A 494 -12.64 -12.24 -16.08
N GLU A 495 -13.76 -12.93 -16.26
CA GLU A 495 -14.51 -13.00 -17.50
C GLU A 495 -14.94 -11.62 -18.03
N ILE A 496 -15.24 -10.67 -17.14
CA ILE A 496 -15.57 -9.27 -17.53
C ILE A 496 -14.34 -8.62 -18.17
N TRP A 497 -13.19 -8.72 -17.50
CA TRP A 497 -11.94 -8.15 -17.99
C TRP A 497 -11.47 -8.81 -19.27
N GLU A 498 -11.54 -10.15 -19.35
CA GLU A 498 -11.13 -10.94 -20.51
C GLU A 498 -11.98 -10.62 -21.75
N GLU A 499 -13.30 -10.45 -21.59
CA GLU A 499 -14.19 -10.05 -22.68
C GLU A 499 -13.77 -8.72 -23.30
N ILE A 500 -13.47 -7.70 -22.44
CA ILE A 500 -13.07 -6.37 -22.90
C ILE A 500 -11.71 -6.45 -23.60
N LEU A 501 -10.74 -7.16 -23.02
CA LEU A 501 -9.40 -7.36 -23.57
C LEU A 501 -9.42 -8.09 -24.94
N LYS A 502 -10.30 -9.07 -25.13
CA LYS A 502 -10.48 -9.76 -26.41
C LYS A 502 -11.10 -8.87 -27.48
N ARG A 503 -12.02 -8.00 -27.09
CA ARG A 503 -12.73 -7.09 -28.02
C ARG A 503 -11.88 -5.89 -28.40
N LYS A 504 -11.17 -5.32 -27.42
CA LYS A 504 -10.28 -4.17 -27.60
C LYS A 504 -8.83 -4.60 -27.45
N LYS A 505 -8.02 -4.38 -28.49
CA LYS A 505 -6.59 -4.62 -28.42
C LYS A 505 -5.90 -3.40 -27.82
N PHE A 506 -5.36 -3.58 -26.62
CA PHE A 506 -4.51 -2.56 -25.97
C PHE A 506 -3.05 -2.91 -26.24
N LYS A 507 -2.32 -2.04 -26.97
CA LYS A 507 -0.89 -2.25 -27.29
C LYS A 507 -0.08 -2.52 -26.02
N ILE A 508 -0.36 -1.79 -24.96
CA ILE A 508 0.34 -1.89 -23.68
C ILE A 508 0.24 -3.30 -23.05
N VAL A 509 -0.82 -4.07 -23.34
CA VAL A 509 -0.98 -5.45 -22.84
C VAL A 509 0.06 -6.37 -23.44
N ASP A 510 0.34 -6.22 -24.75
CA ASP A 510 1.38 -6.99 -25.42
C ASP A 510 2.77 -6.65 -24.87
N GLU A 511 3.02 -5.38 -24.59
CA GLU A 511 4.27 -4.89 -23.96
C GLU A 511 4.43 -5.44 -22.53
N ILE A 512 3.35 -5.52 -21.74
CA ILE A 512 3.38 -6.10 -20.40
C ILE A 512 3.76 -7.58 -20.43
N LEU A 513 3.27 -8.32 -21.41
CA LEU A 513 3.56 -9.75 -21.56
C LEU A 513 4.93 -10.04 -22.16
N ASN A 514 5.48 -9.15 -22.98
CA ASN A 514 6.76 -9.34 -23.68
C ASN A 514 7.93 -8.58 -23.02
N GLY A 515 7.65 -7.62 -22.13
CA GLY A 515 8.58 -6.66 -21.57
C GLY A 515 8.67 -5.39 -22.40
N PHE A 516 9.16 -4.30 -21.78
CA PHE A 516 9.38 -3.01 -22.45
C PHE A 516 10.83 -2.88 -22.94
N ASP A 517 11.03 -2.16 -24.03
CA ASP A 517 12.38 -1.74 -24.45
C ASP A 517 12.92 -0.68 -23.47
N THR A 518 14.13 -0.85 -23.02
CA THR A 518 14.81 0.09 -22.10
C THR A 518 15.11 1.45 -22.72
N ASN A 519 15.11 1.55 -24.07
CA ASN A 519 15.32 2.79 -24.82
C ASN A 519 14.03 3.59 -25.06
N GLU A 520 12.88 2.96 -24.91
CA GLU A 520 11.59 3.62 -25.06
C GLU A 520 11.21 4.41 -23.80
N GLU A 521 10.38 5.42 -23.99
CA GLU A 521 9.77 6.18 -22.89
C GLU A 521 8.58 5.37 -22.32
N LEU A 522 8.61 5.16 -21.01
CA LEU A 522 7.55 4.46 -20.30
C LEU A 522 6.41 5.42 -19.92
N PRO A 523 5.17 4.93 -19.78
CA PRO A 523 4.01 5.76 -19.46
C PRO A 523 4.20 6.69 -18.25
N TRP A 524 5.01 6.28 -17.28
CA TRP A 524 5.26 6.99 -16.01
C TRP A 524 6.57 7.78 -15.99
N ASP A 525 7.38 7.84 -17.07
CA ASP A 525 8.70 8.48 -17.08
C ASP A 525 8.67 10.00 -16.88
N PHE A 526 7.49 10.63 -17.02
CA PHE A 526 7.30 12.06 -16.69
C PHE A 526 7.24 12.34 -15.18
N ILE A 527 7.25 11.30 -14.33
CA ILE A 527 7.22 11.42 -12.88
C ILE A 527 8.63 11.18 -12.34
N ASP A 528 9.19 12.20 -11.69
CA ASP A 528 10.49 12.15 -11.06
C ASP A 528 10.37 11.77 -9.59
N ILE A 529 10.67 10.51 -9.27
CA ILE A 529 10.75 10.03 -7.88
C ILE A 529 12.14 10.24 -7.27
N GLY A 530 13.03 10.97 -7.96
CA GLY A 530 14.40 11.25 -7.56
C GLY A 530 15.40 10.14 -7.90
N ILE A 531 14.93 8.98 -8.39
CA ILE A 531 15.81 7.88 -8.81
C ILE A 531 16.18 8.04 -10.28
N GLU A 532 17.46 8.06 -10.57
CA GLU A 532 17.95 8.18 -11.93
C GLU A 532 17.74 6.88 -12.74
N LYS A 533 17.30 7.00 -14.01
CA LYS A 533 17.14 5.87 -14.94
C LYS A 533 18.43 5.03 -15.06
N ARG A 534 19.60 5.69 -15.05
CA ARG A 534 20.89 4.98 -15.09
C ARG A 534 21.10 4.03 -13.90
N TYR A 535 20.61 4.40 -12.69
CA TYR A 535 20.68 3.52 -11.51
C TYR A 535 19.79 2.28 -11.72
N LEU A 536 18.55 2.46 -12.18
CA LEU A 536 17.64 1.35 -12.43
C LEU A 536 18.19 0.38 -13.49
N LEU A 537 18.79 0.91 -14.57
CA LEU A 537 19.44 0.10 -15.62
C LEU A 537 20.67 -0.64 -15.09
N SER A 538 21.50 0.02 -14.28
CA SER A 538 22.67 -0.62 -13.65
C SER A 538 22.23 -1.77 -12.73
N GLU A 539 21.19 -1.58 -11.92
CA GLU A 539 20.67 -2.64 -11.06
C GLU A 539 20.02 -3.79 -11.85
N LYS A 540 19.39 -3.48 -12.99
CA LYS A 540 18.91 -4.50 -13.93
C LYS A 540 20.05 -5.34 -14.49
N GLU A 541 21.16 -4.73 -14.91
CA GLU A 541 22.33 -5.46 -15.44
C GLU A 541 23.03 -6.29 -14.35
N LYS A 542 23.19 -5.74 -13.13
CA LYS A 542 23.68 -6.51 -11.97
C LYS A 542 22.81 -7.73 -11.68
N SER A 543 21.48 -7.60 -11.83
CA SER A 543 20.58 -8.75 -11.58
C SER A 543 20.84 -9.89 -12.55
N LYS A 544 21.14 -9.59 -13.81
CA LYS A 544 21.48 -10.60 -14.84
C LYS A 544 22.76 -11.37 -14.50
N ASN A 545 23.71 -10.68 -13.86
CA ASN A 545 24.99 -11.27 -13.42
C ASN A 545 24.92 -11.86 -11.99
N PHE A 546 23.74 -11.90 -11.37
CA PHE A 546 23.52 -12.36 -9.99
C PHE A 546 24.30 -11.56 -8.93
N GLU A 547 24.72 -10.35 -9.27
CA GLU A 547 25.47 -9.45 -8.40
C GLU A 547 24.54 -8.81 -7.37
N VAL A 548 25.09 -8.53 -6.19
CA VAL A 548 24.38 -7.90 -5.06
C VAL A 548 24.87 -6.47 -4.90
N THR A 549 23.95 -5.58 -4.58
CA THR A 549 24.25 -4.20 -4.18
C THR A 549 24.03 -4.04 -2.69
N GLU A 550 25.03 -3.54 -1.99
CA GLU A 550 24.95 -3.29 -0.55
C GLU A 550 23.87 -2.26 -0.20
N PRO A 551 23.28 -2.33 1.00
CA PRO A 551 22.32 -1.34 1.46
C PRO A 551 22.89 0.07 1.50
N CYS A 552 22.04 1.06 1.15
CA CYS A 552 22.40 2.47 1.25
C CYS A 552 22.13 2.97 2.68
N PHE A 553 23.17 3.14 3.49
CA PHE A 553 23.03 3.65 4.86
C PHE A 553 23.01 5.20 4.96
N MET A 554 22.77 5.89 3.85
CA MET A 554 22.88 7.37 3.74
C MET A 554 24.26 7.91 4.12
N ASP A 555 25.27 7.05 4.04
CA ASP A 555 26.67 7.34 4.24
C ASP A 555 27.33 7.57 2.87
N LEU A 556 28.09 8.64 2.72
CA LEU A 556 28.74 8.99 1.46
C LEU A 556 29.67 7.87 0.96
N GLU A 557 30.29 7.13 1.87
CA GLU A 557 31.18 6.01 1.52
C GLU A 557 30.43 4.79 0.98
N ARG A 558 29.16 4.62 1.38
CA ARG A 558 28.29 3.49 0.99
C ARG A 558 27.11 3.93 0.15
N CYS A 559 27.19 5.09 -0.47
CA CYS A 559 26.14 5.60 -1.33
C CYS A 559 25.98 4.74 -2.59
N THR A 560 24.73 4.31 -2.86
CA THR A 560 24.41 3.54 -4.09
C THR A 560 24.29 4.40 -5.35
N ASN A 561 24.47 5.71 -5.23
CA ASN A 561 24.37 6.70 -6.33
C ASN A 561 23.01 6.63 -7.07
N CYS A 562 21.93 6.40 -6.35
CA CYS A 562 20.60 6.32 -6.95
C CYS A 562 20.03 7.69 -7.37
N GLY A 563 20.63 8.82 -6.94
CA GLY A 563 20.21 10.19 -7.27
C GLY A 563 19.29 10.86 -6.23
N VAL A 564 18.51 10.12 -5.47
CA VAL A 564 17.41 10.64 -4.62
C VAL A 564 17.84 11.79 -3.70
N CYS A 565 18.96 11.66 -3.00
CA CYS A 565 19.42 12.68 -2.04
C CYS A 565 19.84 14.00 -2.69
N PHE A 566 20.11 13.99 -4.00
CA PHE A 566 20.51 15.17 -4.76
C PHE A 566 19.37 15.77 -5.58
N ASN A 567 18.49 14.93 -6.12
CA ASN A 567 17.47 15.36 -7.08
C ASN A 567 16.19 15.89 -6.41
N LEU A 568 15.91 15.49 -5.16
CA LEU A 568 14.69 15.85 -4.46
C LEU A 568 14.88 16.90 -3.34
N LYS A 569 16.13 17.26 -3.00
CA LYS A 569 16.40 18.33 -2.02
C LYS A 569 16.27 19.73 -2.65
#